data_dd1d1c29df852d86c2617d79161da508
#
_entry.id   dd1d1c29df852d86c2617d79161da508
#
_cell.length_a   1.000
_cell.length_b   1.000
_cell.length_c   1.000
_cell.angle_alpha   90.00
_cell.angle_beta   90.00
_cell.angle_gamma   90.00
#
_symmetry.space_group_name_H-M   'P 1'
#
loop_
_entity.id
_entity.type
_entity.pdbx_description
1 polymer ?
#
loop_
_entity_poly.entity_id
_entity_poly.type
_entity_poly.pdbx_seq_one_letter_code
_entity_poly.pdbx_strand_id
1 'polypeptide(L)'
;MSMAPKGLGTKGKGAAVAAAGAKKRKFDKADFTLNWSDEDVESGGSSGEEQSGDEEDDSVDQRETAEEKRRRLAKEYLASMADGSSSEGESEDDENNKDSTNIAGKSQVISDRLRRERLESKGKYFRSFSRAVQTNSEKVENMPRNTMGGHDLSITCVSLSADEKNVFSGSKDNSIIKWDVETQQKQIIKPKWKRETHFEKQASEGEILSLATTSDGRYIVSGGRDSKLRVFDARMGNAEVKVLPGHRDAVTSLAIRRDSYSLFSGSLDRCVKHWDLSEMGYLETMFGHQDGVNAMDCWNKEKPISASVDRTWRSWKIIDESHLVFRGHKSSVDAVQLLTEESFISGGQDGMLCLWKDTQKKPIASVLNAHGMESSGNPNWVSSIASIKMSDMAASGSNDGYVRIWNANALNRSLEQVAAVKVEGFVNSLALSSRLVVAGTGREHRLGRWWCMKGNKNKVVVMRLPEEVTNPESEDEESSEEGEEGSGNENSSSEGEGESEGSESYGEDESVES
;
A
#
# COMPACT_ATOMS: atom_id res chain seq x y z
N MET A 1 27.95 -26.53 -55.62
CA MET A 1 29.33 -26.88 -55.23
C MET A 1 29.35 -26.78 -53.71
N SER A 2 28.94 -27.76 -52.95
CA SER A 2 29.58 -29.00 -52.56
C SER A 2 30.97 -28.83 -51.98
N MET A 3 31.03 -28.87 -50.63
CA MET A 3 32.07 -29.59 -49.92
C MET A 3 31.77 -29.60 -48.40
N ALA A 4 31.48 -30.81 -47.93
CA ALA A 4 31.56 -31.17 -46.51
C ALA A 4 32.98 -31.66 -46.18
N PRO A 5 33.44 -31.59 -44.96
CA PRO A 5 34.47 -32.50 -44.47
C PRO A 5 34.01 -33.38 -43.31
N LYS A 6 34.45 -34.57 -43.43
CA LYS A 6 34.52 -35.82 -42.74
C LYS A 6 34.77 -35.76 -41.23
N GLY A 7 34.12 -36.69 -40.55
CA GLY A 7 34.28 -36.95 -39.13
C GLY A 7 35.61 -37.62 -38.74
N LEU A 8 35.93 -37.48 -37.48
CA LEU A 8 36.90 -38.29 -36.73
C LEU A 8 36.28 -38.68 -35.39
N GLY A 9 36.04 -39.98 -35.27
CA GLY A 9 35.60 -40.58 -34.03
C GLY A 9 36.80 -40.83 -33.09
N THR A 10 36.61 -40.59 -31.83
CA THR A 10 37.44 -41.19 -30.77
C THR A 10 36.56 -41.77 -29.67
N LYS A 11 36.73 -43.05 -29.51
CA LYS A 11 36.20 -43.87 -28.43
C LYS A 11 36.87 -43.46 -27.11
N GLY A 12 36.10 -43.21 -26.07
CA GLY A 12 36.59 -42.97 -24.70
C GLY A 12 35.69 -43.64 -23.67
N LYS A 13 36.23 -44.55 -23.00
CA LYS A 13 35.81 -45.54 -22.04
C LYS A 13 34.87 -45.00 -20.93
N GLY A 14 33.87 -45.84 -20.62
CA GLY A 14 33.01 -45.68 -19.46
C GLY A 14 33.76 -45.90 -18.15
N ALA A 15 33.41 -45.08 -17.15
CA ALA A 15 33.67 -45.35 -15.75
C ALA A 15 32.34 -45.28 -15.00
N ALA A 16 31.90 -46.42 -14.53
CA ALA A 16 30.76 -46.58 -13.65
C ALA A 16 31.13 -46.02 -12.26
N VAL A 17 30.40 -45.06 -11.74
CA VAL A 17 30.47 -44.66 -10.36
C VAL A 17 29.22 -45.15 -9.65
N ALA A 18 29.48 -45.92 -8.59
CA ALA A 18 28.51 -46.60 -7.75
C ALA A 18 27.56 -45.64 -7.04
N ALA A 19 26.27 -45.97 -7.05
CA ALA A 19 25.24 -45.37 -6.26
C ALA A 19 25.42 -45.74 -4.77
N ALA A 20 25.69 -44.74 -3.93
CA ALA A 20 25.61 -44.87 -2.47
C ALA A 20 24.18 -44.56 -2.00
N GLY A 21 23.55 -45.58 -1.42
CA GLY A 21 22.17 -45.50 -0.93
C GLY A 21 22.03 -44.57 0.26
N ALA A 22 21.14 -43.57 0.12
CA ALA A 22 20.67 -42.74 1.21
C ALA A 22 19.58 -43.49 1.99
N LYS A 23 19.88 -43.83 3.23
CA LYS A 23 18.92 -44.37 4.20
C LYS A 23 17.91 -43.30 4.58
N LYS A 24 16.64 -43.49 4.25
CA LYS A 24 15.50 -42.76 4.79
C LYS A 24 15.37 -43.04 6.28
N ARG A 25 15.57 -42.03 7.11
CA ARG A 25 15.15 -42.05 8.52
C ARG A 25 13.67 -41.72 8.57
N LYS A 26 12.87 -42.65 9.06
CA LYS A 26 11.48 -42.43 9.47
C LYS A 26 11.51 -41.58 10.74
N PHE A 27 10.84 -40.44 10.71
CA PHE A 27 10.48 -39.69 11.92
C PHE A 27 9.15 -40.25 12.40
N ASP A 28 9.17 -40.81 13.60
CA ASP A 28 7.95 -41.20 14.32
C ASP A 28 7.27 -39.94 14.82
N LYS A 29 5.95 -39.86 14.56
CA LYS A 29 5.06 -38.88 15.16
C LYS A 29 4.95 -39.22 16.65
N ALA A 30 5.57 -38.41 17.49
CA ALA A 30 5.24 -38.38 18.91
C ALA A 30 4.19 -37.28 19.11
N ASP A 31 3.06 -37.67 19.67
CA ASP A 31 1.97 -36.82 20.11
C ASP A 31 2.48 -35.79 21.14
N PHE A 32 2.35 -34.51 20.81
CA PHE A 32 2.58 -33.42 21.75
C PHE A 32 1.22 -32.82 22.11
N THR A 33 0.58 -33.41 23.11
CA THR A 33 -0.56 -32.80 23.81
C THR A 33 -0.02 -31.86 24.87
N LEU A 34 -0.16 -30.56 24.65
CA LEU A 34 0.08 -29.53 25.66
C LEU A 34 -1.10 -29.50 26.62
N ASN A 35 -0.87 -30.07 27.79
CA ASN A 35 -1.72 -29.96 28.95
C ASN A 35 -1.33 -28.66 29.69
N TRP A 36 -2.24 -27.70 29.76
CA TRP A 36 -2.11 -26.54 30.65
C TRP A 36 -2.64 -26.95 32.02
N SER A 37 -1.75 -27.19 32.94
CA SER A 37 -2.06 -27.24 34.37
C SER A 37 -1.52 -25.97 35.03
N ASP A 38 -2.42 -25.26 35.69
CA ASP A 38 -2.11 -24.20 36.63
C ASP A 38 -1.18 -24.74 37.73
N GLU A 39 0.00 -24.18 37.90
CA GLU A 39 0.79 -24.37 39.10
C GLU A 39 1.15 -23.01 39.71
N ASP A 40 0.73 -22.91 40.94
CA ASP A 40 0.95 -21.87 41.92
C ASP A 40 2.43 -21.56 42.11
N VAL A 41 2.83 -20.30 42.05
CA VAL A 41 4.17 -19.85 42.48
C VAL A 41 4.05 -19.32 43.91
N GLU A 42 4.46 -20.15 44.86
CA GLU A 42 4.68 -19.76 46.24
C GLU A 42 5.81 -18.73 46.39
N SER A 43 5.54 -17.76 47.23
CA SER A 43 6.48 -16.75 47.69
C SER A 43 7.48 -17.30 48.68
N GLY A 44 8.77 -17.29 48.33
CA GLY A 44 9.87 -17.51 49.26
C GLY A 44 10.41 -16.19 49.79
N GLY A 45 10.15 -15.90 51.04
CA GLY A 45 10.75 -14.79 51.76
C GLY A 45 12.20 -15.07 52.17
N SER A 46 13.05 -14.07 52.10
CA SER A 46 14.31 -14.02 52.85
C SER A 46 14.49 -12.64 53.45
N SER A 47 14.56 -12.67 54.79
CA SER A 47 14.84 -11.57 55.69
C SER A 47 16.30 -11.11 55.60
N GLY A 48 16.50 -9.82 55.67
CA GLY A 48 17.78 -9.16 55.92
C GLY A 48 17.52 -7.77 56.49
N GLU A 49 17.63 -7.69 57.80
CA GLU A 49 17.62 -6.44 58.58
C GLU A 49 18.91 -5.66 58.34
N GLU A 50 18.80 -4.33 58.15
CA GLU A 50 19.71 -3.38 58.86
C GLU A 50 19.09 -1.98 58.90
N GLN A 51 19.22 -1.40 60.10
CA GLN A 51 18.69 -0.11 60.62
C GLN A 51 19.44 1.08 60.05
N SER A 52 18.81 2.20 59.84
CA SER A 52 18.82 3.41 60.72
C SER A 52 18.52 4.69 59.94
N GLY A 53 17.82 5.58 60.60
CA GLY A 53 17.88 7.05 60.34
C GLY A 53 16.52 7.72 60.07
N ASP A 54 16.01 8.30 61.15
CA ASP A 54 14.87 9.18 61.20
C ASP A 54 14.91 10.34 60.18
N GLU A 55 13.77 10.64 59.57
CA GLU A 55 13.18 11.97 59.59
C GLU A 55 11.74 11.90 59.07
N GLU A 56 10.83 12.41 59.91
CA GLU A 56 9.40 12.50 59.68
C GLU A 56 9.08 13.52 58.58
N ASP A 57 8.31 13.11 57.57
CA ASP A 57 7.43 13.98 56.82
C ASP A 57 6.13 13.24 56.48
N ASP A 58 5.06 13.68 57.17
CA ASP A 58 3.70 13.21 57.10
C ASP A 58 3.09 13.59 55.74
N SER A 59 3.17 12.71 54.76
CA SER A 59 2.22 12.68 53.66
C SER A 59 1.79 11.24 53.39
N VAL A 60 0.58 10.92 53.84
CA VAL A 60 -0.10 9.64 53.63
C VAL A 60 -0.36 9.46 52.14
N ASP A 61 0.65 9.02 51.41
CA ASP A 61 0.52 8.59 50.04
C ASP A 61 -0.07 7.15 50.05
N GLN A 62 -1.39 7.09 49.92
CA GLN A 62 -2.10 5.83 49.72
C GLN A 62 -1.52 5.18 48.47
N ARG A 63 -0.69 4.18 48.65
CA ARG A 63 -0.11 3.39 47.58
C ARG A 63 -1.24 2.67 46.86
N GLU A 64 -1.72 3.31 45.80
CA GLU A 64 -2.72 2.81 44.87
C GLU A 64 -2.24 1.46 44.33
N THR A 65 -3.05 0.42 44.43
CA THR A 65 -2.71 -0.88 43.89
C THR A 65 -2.61 -0.81 42.36
N ALA A 66 -1.83 -1.70 41.74
CA ALA A 66 -1.65 -1.70 40.28
C ALA A 66 -2.99 -1.85 39.54
N GLU A 67 -3.98 -2.49 40.17
CA GLU A 67 -5.32 -2.67 39.62
C GLU A 67 -6.15 -1.40 39.73
N GLU A 68 -6.09 -0.69 40.83
CA GLU A 68 -6.75 0.61 41.02
C GLU A 68 -6.18 1.67 40.09
N LYS A 69 -4.85 1.68 39.91
CA LYS A 69 -4.19 2.55 38.91
C LYS A 69 -4.67 2.25 37.48
N ARG A 70 -4.79 0.97 37.12
CA ARG A 70 -5.35 0.59 35.81
C ARG A 70 -6.79 1.03 35.65
N ARG A 71 -7.64 0.88 36.70
CA ARG A 71 -9.03 1.33 36.68
C ARG A 71 -9.14 2.83 36.60
N ARG A 72 -8.28 3.58 37.30
CA ARG A 72 -8.25 5.06 37.24
C ARG A 72 -7.86 5.53 35.86
N LEU A 73 -6.76 5.01 35.31
CA LEU A 73 -6.30 5.37 33.97
C LEU A 73 -7.32 5.02 32.88
N ALA A 74 -8.00 3.86 33.00
CA ALA A 74 -9.06 3.50 32.09
C ALA A 74 -10.28 4.44 32.21
N LYS A 75 -10.64 4.85 33.42
CA LYS A 75 -11.75 5.80 33.65
C LYS A 75 -11.40 7.20 33.15
N GLU A 76 -10.17 7.66 33.36
CA GLU A 76 -9.65 8.93 32.86
C GLU A 76 -9.58 8.94 31.31
N TYR A 77 -9.17 7.84 30.70
CA TYR A 77 -9.18 7.65 29.25
C TYR A 77 -10.60 7.67 28.69
N LEU A 78 -11.56 6.99 29.32
CA LEU A 78 -12.96 7.01 28.92
C LEU A 78 -13.59 8.40 29.11
N ALA A 79 -13.22 9.14 30.16
CA ALA A 79 -13.67 10.52 30.37
C ALA A 79 -13.12 11.47 29.30
N SER A 80 -11.82 11.36 28.95
CA SER A 80 -11.22 12.18 27.89
C SER A 80 -11.83 11.90 26.50
N MET A 81 -12.31 10.68 26.27
CA MET A 81 -13.04 10.33 25.04
C MET A 81 -14.49 10.84 25.04
N ALA A 82 -15.10 11.00 26.21
CA ALA A 82 -16.45 11.55 26.33
C ALA A 82 -16.46 13.09 26.16
N ASP A 83 -15.42 13.78 26.64
CA ASP A 83 -15.29 15.24 26.52
C ASP A 83 -14.99 15.71 25.08
N GLY A 84 -14.44 14.84 24.23
CA GLY A 84 -14.20 15.14 22.81
C GLY A 84 -15.47 15.14 21.94
N SER A 85 -16.64 14.81 22.50
CA SER A 85 -17.92 14.76 21.78
C SER A 85 -18.95 15.78 22.29
N SER A 86 -18.56 16.71 23.15
CA SER A 86 -19.44 17.77 23.64
C SER A 86 -18.81 19.14 23.42
N SER A 87 -18.85 19.63 22.20
CA SER A 87 -18.86 21.08 21.95
C SER A 87 -20.24 21.42 21.38
N GLU A 88 -20.94 22.22 22.18
CA GLU A 88 -22.12 23.03 21.89
C GLU A 88 -23.48 22.51 22.39
N GLY A 89 -24.11 23.34 23.21
CA GLY A 89 -25.53 23.36 23.49
C GLY A 89 -25.96 22.95 24.89
N GLU A 90 -25.54 23.70 25.93
CA GLU A 90 -26.29 23.70 27.20
C GLU A 90 -27.56 24.55 27.04
N SER A 91 -28.69 23.87 26.87
CA SER A 91 -30.01 24.46 27.26
C SER A 91 -30.52 23.69 28.47
N GLU A 92 -30.43 24.41 29.61
CA GLU A 92 -31.13 24.03 30.83
C GLU A 92 -32.64 24.07 30.55
N ASP A 93 -33.29 22.92 30.61
CA ASP A 93 -34.64 22.72 31.14
C ASP A 93 -35.17 21.33 30.75
N ASP A 94 -35.55 20.55 31.77
CA ASP A 94 -36.28 19.27 31.83
C ASP A 94 -35.52 18.07 32.38
N GLU A 95 -35.35 18.09 33.69
CA GLU A 95 -35.06 16.88 34.48
C GLU A 95 -36.30 15.96 34.54
N ASN A 96 -36.09 14.74 34.10
CA ASN A 96 -36.74 13.47 34.47
C ASN A 96 -37.27 12.66 33.28
N ASN A 97 -36.43 12.09 32.46
CA ASN A 97 -36.63 10.75 31.80
C ASN A 97 -35.63 10.43 30.67
N LYS A 98 -34.51 11.17 30.53
CA LYS A 98 -33.59 10.99 29.40
C LYS A 98 -32.25 10.26 29.72
N ASP A 99 -32.00 9.93 31.00
CA ASP A 99 -30.65 9.48 31.40
C ASP A 99 -30.25 8.08 30.90
N SER A 100 -31.18 7.17 30.75
CA SER A 100 -30.82 5.79 30.37
C SER A 100 -30.56 5.59 28.87
N THR A 101 -31.21 6.38 28.01
CA THR A 101 -31.02 6.29 26.55
C THR A 101 -29.73 7.00 26.10
N ASN A 102 -29.39 8.13 26.75
CA ASN A 102 -28.14 8.86 26.47
C ASN A 102 -26.88 8.09 26.92
N ILE A 103 -26.93 7.37 28.05
CA ILE A 103 -25.81 6.57 28.54
C ILE A 103 -25.53 5.37 27.61
N ALA A 104 -26.59 4.71 27.11
CA ALA A 104 -26.46 3.61 26.17
C ALA A 104 -25.88 4.07 24.82
N GLY A 105 -26.31 5.22 24.30
CA GLY A 105 -25.78 5.81 23.08
C GLY A 105 -24.31 6.20 23.21
N LYS A 106 -23.94 6.91 24.29
CA LYS A 106 -22.53 7.28 24.56
C LYS A 106 -21.63 6.05 24.73
N SER A 107 -22.11 5.00 25.39
CA SER A 107 -21.38 3.74 25.54
C SER A 107 -21.16 3.05 24.17
N GLN A 108 -22.12 3.13 23.28
CA GLN A 108 -22.00 2.55 21.94
C GLN A 108 -21.00 3.31 21.07
N VAL A 109 -21.03 4.64 21.08
CA VAL A 109 -20.06 5.50 20.38
C VAL A 109 -18.63 5.23 20.86
N ILE A 110 -18.42 5.14 22.18
CA ILE A 110 -17.10 4.81 22.75
C ILE A 110 -16.65 3.40 22.33
N SER A 111 -17.52 2.41 22.33
CA SER A 111 -17.19 1.05 21.90
C SER A 111 -16.81 0.98 20.42
N ASP A 112 -17.49 1.72 19.55
CA ASP A 112 -17.22 1.80 18.13
C ASP A 112 -15.91 2.54 17.86
N ARG A 113 -15.61 3.61 18.58
CA ARG A 113 -14.33 4.30 18.51
C ARG A 113 -13.16 3.41 18.93
N LEU A 114 -13.28 2.70 20.06
CA LEU A 114 -12.26 1.74 20.50
C LEU A 114 -12.08 0.57 19.51
N ARG A 115 -13.19 0.11 18.92
CA ARG A 115 -13.15 -0.90 17.85
C ARG A 115 -12.43 -0.37 16.62
N ARG A 116 -12.69 0.88 16.22
CA ARG A 116 -12.02 1.56 15.11
C ARG A 116 -10.52 1.65 15.38
N GLU A 117 -10.10 2.20 16.51
CA GLU A 117 -8.68 2.34 16.89
C GLU A 117 -7.95 0.98 16.92
N ARG A 118 -8.62 -0.08 17.42
CA ARG A 118 -8.09 -1.43 17.39
C ARG A 118 -7.94 -1.99 15.97
N LEU A 119 -8.85 -1.68 15.06
CA LEU A 119 -8.75 -2.09 13.66
C LEU A 119 -7.69 -1.28 12.91
N GLU A 120 -7.55 0.01 13.21
CA GLU A 120 -6.51 0.88 12.66
C GLU A 120 -5.11 0.44 13.10
N SER A 121 -4.91 0.18 14.40
CA SER A 121 -3.64 -0.32 14.92
C SER A 121 -3.23 -1.64 14.29
N LYS A 122 -4.20 -2.50 13.94
CA LYS A 122 -3.97 -3.76 13.20
C LYS A 122 -3.86 -3.57 11.68
N GLY A 123 -4.02 -2.35 11.17
CA GLY A 123 -4.05 -2.07 9.72
C GLY A 123 -5.18 -2.78 8.98
N LYS A 124 -6.33 -2.98 9.61
CA LYS A 124 -7.51 -3.66 9.05
C LYS A 124 -8.75 -2.77 8.93
N TYR A 125 -8.63 -1.51 9.30
CA TYR A 125 -9.71 -0.56 9.16
C TYR A 125 -9.83 -0.13 7.69
N PHE A 126 -10.99 -0.37 7.09
CA PHE A 126 -11.28 0.04 5.72
C PHE A 126 -11.86 1.46 5.72
N ARG A 127 -11.25 2.34 4.91
CA ARG A 127 -11.69 3.73 4.73
C ARG A 127 -12.18 3.93 3.29
N SER A 128 -13.34 4.53 3.12
CA SER A 128 -13.83 4.92 1.80
C SER A 128 -13.50 6.39 1.56
N PHE A 129 -12.64 6.64 0.57
CA PHE A 129 -12.27 7.99 0.12
C PHE A 129 -12.94 8.36 -1.19
N SER A 130 -13.39 7.37 -1.94
CA SER A 130 -13.86 7.57 -3.31
C SER A 130 -15.05 8.51 -3.41
N ARG A 131 -16.00 8.44 -2.46
CA ARG A 131 -17.17 9.31 -2.41
C ARG A 131 -16.75 10.77 -2.17
N ALA A 132 -15.90 11.02 -1.18
CA ALA A 132 -15.42 12.37 -0.89
C ALA A 132 -14.60 12.96 -2.04
N VAL A 133 -13.76 12.14 -2.72
CA VAL A 133 -13.05 12.56 -3.94
C VAL A 133 -14.02 12.87 -5.07
N GLN A 134 -15.07 12.08 -5.25
CA GLN A 134 -16.08 12.29 -6.31
C GLN A 134 -16.85 13.58 -6.09
N THR A 135 -17.27 13.85 -4.86
CA THR A 135 -17.96 15.10 -4.50
C THR A 135 -17.06 16.33 -4.72
N ASN A 136 -15.78 16.22 -4.40
CA ASN A 136 -14.79 17.29 -4.47
C ASN A 136 -13.85 17.18 -5.70
N SER A 137 -14.28 16.57 -6.81
CA SER A 137 -13.42 16.27 -7.97
C SER A 137 -12.75 17.51 -8.55
N GLU A 138 -13.44 18.65 -8.66
CA GLU A 138 -12.87 19.91 -9.15
C GLU A 138 -11.75 20.45 -8.25
N LYS A 139 -11.90 20.34 -6.91
CA LYS A 139 -10.86 20.74 -5.96
C LYS A 139 -9.65 19.83 -6.08
N VAL A 140 -9.87 18.52 -6.28
CA VAL A 140 -8.82 17.52 -6.47
C VAL A 140 -8.06 17.76 -7.78
N GLU A 141 -8.73 18.07 -8.88
CA GLU A 141 -8.06 18.38 -10.16
C GLU A 141 -7.21 19.64 -10.10
N ASN A 142 -7.65 20.63 -9.32
CA ASN A 142 -6.98 21.93 -9.17
C ASN A 142 -6.07 22.01 -7.91
N MET A 143 -5.81 20.89 -7.23
CA MET A 143 -5.00 20.90 -6.01
C MET A 143 -3.59 21.49 -6.23
N PRO A 144 -3.03 22.18 -5.20
CA PRO A 144 -1.73 22.82 -5.30
C PRO A 144 -0.62 21.77 -5.52
N ARG A 145 0.30 22.10 -6.42
CA ARG A 145 1.40 21.21 -6.85
C ARG A 145 2.73 21.79 -6.41
N ASN A 146 3.35 21.14 -5.47
CA ASN A 146 4.70 21.47 -5.04
C ASN A 146 5.70 20.67 -5.88
N THR A 147 6.52 21.35 -6.67
CA THR A 147 7.48 20.69 -7.55
C THR A 147 8.88 20.81 -7.01
N MET A 148 9.53 19.68 -6.72
CA MET A 148 10.87 19.60 -6.16
C MET A 148 11.84 19.06 -7.20
N GLY A 149 12.86 19.85 -7.52
CA GLY A 149 13.89 19.51 -8.52
C GLY A 149 15.26 19.30 -7.88
N GLY A 150 15.99 18.30 -8.35
CA GLY A 150 17.31 17.99 -7.79
C GLY A 150 18.04 16.87 -8.52
N HIS A 151 17.32 16.04 -9.25
CA HIS A 151 17.88 14.97 -10.06
C HIS A 151 18.25 15.44 -11.47
N ASP A 152 19.38 14.96 -12.00
CA ASP A 152 19.81 15.29 -13.35
C ASP A 152 19.15 14.40 -14.40
N LEU A 153 18.91 13.12 -14.05
CA LEU A 153 18.24 12.15 -14.91
C LEU A 153 16.83 11.85 -14.37
N SER A 154 16.07 11.06 -15.15
CA SER A 154 14.69 10.72 -14.82
C SER A 154 14.58 10.01 -13.48
N ILE A 155 13.60 10.42 -12.70
CA ILE A 155 13.23 9.75 -11.45
C ILE A 155 12.61 8.41 -11.81
N THR A 156 13.06 7.36 -11.16
CA THR A 156 12.65 5.98 -11.40
C THR A 156 11.71 5.45 -10.35
N CYS A 157 11.89 5.88 -9.11
CA CYS A 157 11.15 5.40 -7.95
C CYS A 157 10.98 6.49 -6.91
N VAL A 158 9.85 6.42 -6.22
CA VAL A 158 9.49 7.29 -5.10
C VAL A 158 8.94 6.42 -3.98
N SER A 159 9.31 6.72 -2.75
CA SER A 159 8.76 6.09 -1.54
C SER A 159 8.41 7.18 -0.52
N LEU A 160 7.29 6.99 0.17
CA LEU A 160 6.81 7.89 1.21
C LEU A 160 7.12 7.27 2.58
N SER A 161 7.53 8.09 3.54
CA SER A 161 7.65 7.66 4.93
C SER A 161 6.27 7.40 5.53
N ALA A 162 6.18 6.48 6.48
CA ALA A 162 4.92 6.21 7.20
C ALA A 162 4.35 7.44 7.92
N ASP A 163 5.22 8.36 8.35
CA ASP A 163 4.84 9.63 9.00
C ASP A 163 4.34 10.70 7.99
N GLU A 164 4.32 10.39 6.68
CA GLU A 164 3.96 11.32 5.60
C GLU A 164 4.80 12.62 5.53
N LYS A 165 5.82 12.77 6.39
CA LYS A 165 6.67 13.96 6.45
C LYS A 165 7.79 13.97 5.42
N ASN A 166 8.30 12.79 5.06
CA ASN A 166 9.45 12.65 4.20
C ASN A 166 9.12 11.84 2.95
N VAL A 167 9.59 12.33 1.80
CA VAL A 167 9.56 11.65 0.52
C VAL A 167 10.98 11.27 0.13
N PHE A 168 11.17 10.04 -0.32
CA PHE A 168 12.45 9.56 -0.84
C PHE A 168 12.33 9.34 -2.35
N SER A 169 13.28 9.86 -3.10
CA SER A 169 13.31 9.68 -4.55
C SER A 169 14.63 9.10 -5.01
N GLY A 170 14.56 8.14 -5.91
CA GLY A 170 15.70 7.55 -6.60
C GLY A 170 15.68 7.86 -8.09
N SER A 171 16.84 7.97 -8.69
CA SER A 171 16.99 8.36 -10.09
C SER A 171 18.03 7.51 -10.82
N LYS A 172 18.00 7.57 -12.15
CA LYS A 172 19.01 7.00 -13.03
C LYS A 172 20.41 7.63 -12.84
N ASP A 173 20.49 8.81 -12.20
CA ASP A 173 21.75 9.45 -11.86
C ASP A 173 22.45 8.84 -10.63
N ASN A 174 21.93 7.72 -10.12
CA ASN A 174 22.42 7.01 -8.95
C ASN A 174 22.25 7.77 -7.62
N SER A 175 21.53 8.88 -7.62
CA SER A 175 21.28 9.65 -6.41
C SER A 175 20.01 9.24 -5.69
N ILE A 176 20.04 9.29 -4.36
CA ILE A 176 18.88 9.19 -3.48
C ILE A 176 18.75 10.51 -2.74
N ILE A 177 17.59 11.12 -2.85
CA ILE A 177 17.30 12.39 -2.20
C ILE A 177 16.10 12.20 -1.28
N LYS A 178 16.25 12.66 -0.04
CA LYS A 178 15.18 12.82 0.94
C LYS A 178 14.65 14.24 0.83
N TRP A 179 13.34 14.37 0.79
CA TRP A 179 12.62 15.63 0.73
C TRP A 179 11.71 15.74 1.94
N ASP A 180 11.74 16.87 2.59
CA ASP A 180 10.76 17.22 3.61
C ASP A 180 9.54 17.83 2.90
N VAL A 181 8.36 17.31 3.18
CA VAL A 181 7.09 17.72 2.52
C VAL A 181 6.67 19.13 2.94
N GLU A 182 6.95 19.52 4.19
CA GLU A 182 6.54 20.82 4.74
C GLU A 182 7.53 21.92 4.35
N THR A 183 8.81 21.71 4.64
CA THR A 183 9.85 22.71 4.42
C THR A 183 10.40 22.72 2.99
N GLN A 184 10.08 21.67 2.18
CA GLN A 184 10.60 21.44 0.83
C GLN A 184 12.15 21.37 0.77
N GLN A 185 12.79 21.16 1.91
CA GLN A 185 14.23 21.01 1.97
C GLN A 185 14.65 19.65 1.43
N LYS A 186 15.80 19.63 0.77
CA LYS A 186 16.39 18.41 0.24
C LYS A 186 17.61 18.01 1.04
N GLN A 187 17.69 16.73 1.36
CA GLN A 187 18.87 16.09 1.93
C GLN A 187 19.33 14.98 0.98
N ILE A 188 20.58 15.03 0.54
CA ILE A 188 21.13 14.01 -0.35
C ILE A 188 21.63 12.86 0.51
N ILE A 189 21.01 11.68 0.39
CA ILE A 189 21.42 10.45 1.08
C ILE A 189 22.55 9.80 0.32
N LYS A 190 22.40 9.62 -1.00
CA LYS A 190 23.43 9.09 -1.88
C LYS A 190 23.72 10.12 -2.95
N PRO A 191 24.96 10.60 -3.06
CA PRO A 191 25.30 11.63 -4.04
C PRO A 191 25.25 11.09 -5.47
N LYS A 192 25.07 12.00 -6.40
CA LYS A 192 25.12 11.72 -7.84
C LYS A 192 26.49 11.15 -8.20
N TRP A 193 26.50 10.31 -9.19
CA TRP A 193 27.74 9.80 -9.72
C TRP A 193 28.53 10.92 -10.42
N LYS A 194 29.79 11.12 -9.99
CA LYS A 194 30.72 12.04 -10.69
C LYS A 194 31.18 11.36 -11.97
N ARG A 195 30.91 11.99 -13.10
CA ARG A 195 31.51 11.59 -14.38
C ARG A 195 33.04 11.89 -14.35
N GLU A 196 33.78 11.06 -13.68
CA GLU A 196 35.22 11.09 -13.76
C GLU A 196 35.66 10.15 -14.87
N THR A 197 36.21 10.76 -15.93
CA THR A 197 37.00 10.18 -17.04
C THR A 197 36.33 9.20 -18.01
N HIS A 198 36.62 9.43 -19.27
CA HIS A 198 36.13 8.78 -20.49
C HIS A 198 36.42 7.27 -20.63
N PHE A 199 37.03 6.61 -19.66
CA PHE A 199 37.49 5.23 -19.77
C PHE A 199 36.65 4.16 -19.07
N GLU A 200 35.75 4.54 -18.16
CA GLU A 200 34.90 3.59 -17.48
C GLU A 200 33.47 3.55 -18.09
N LYS A 201 33.37 3.05 -19.31
CA LYS A 201 32.10 2.74 -19.98
C LYS A 201 31.36 1.53 -19.39
N GLN A 202 31.69 1.09 -18.21
CA GLN A 202 30.87 0.14 -17.42
C GLN A 202 29.82 0.86 -16.56
N ALA A 203 29.36 1.95 -17.03
CA ALA A 203 28.53 2.95 -16.40
C ALA A 203 27.04 2.61 -16.29
N SER A 204 26.66 1.36 -16.46
CA SER A 204 25.29 0.89 -16.14
C SER A 204 25.13 0.46 -14.67
N GLU A 205 26.23 0.47 -13.91
CA GLU A 205 26.29 -0.12 -12.57
C GLU A 205 25.64 0.70 -11.44
N GLY A 206 24.98 1.79 -11.74
CA GLY A 206 24.54 2.70 -10.70
C GLY A 206 23.09 3.16 -10.75
N GLU A 207 22.34 2.90 -11.82
CA GLU A 207 20.96 3.36 -11.93
C GLU A 207 20.11 2.74 -10.82
N ILE A 208 19.47 3.58 -10.00
CA ILE A 208 18.51 3.13 -8.99
C ILE A 208 17.17 2.91 -9.70
N LEU A 209 16.56 1.75 -9.53
CA LEU A 209 15.29 1.38 -10.15
C LEU A 209 14.15 1.25 -9.16
N SER A 210 14.47 0.97 -7.90
CA SER A 210 13.46 0.79 -6.85
C SER A 210 13.95 1.33 -5.51
N LEU A 211 13.00 1.81 -4.71
CA LEU A 211 13.19 2.25 -3.32
C LEU A 211 12.04 1.71 -2.48
N ALA A 212 12.36 1.32 -1.25
CA ALA A 212 11.39 1.00 -0.23
C ALA A 212 11.86 1.53 1.13
N THR A 213 10.90 1.94 1.96
CA THR A 213 11.16 2.44 3.32
C THR A 213 10.46 1.54 4.33
N THR A 214 11.10 1.27 5.47
CA THR A 214 10.47 0.55 6.57
C THR A 214 9.39 1.39 7.24
N SER A 215 8.39 0.75 7.84
CA SER A 215 7.27 1.42 8.54
C SER A 215 7.73 2.29 9.72
N ASP A 216 8.83 1.92 10.38
CA ASP A 216 9.47 2.72 11.44
C ASP A 216 10.32 3.89 10.92
N GLY A 217 10.45 4.05 9.60
CA GLY A 217 11.25 5.08 8.96
C GLY A 217 12.76 4.99 9.19
N ARG A 218 13.24 3.86 9.75
CA ARG A 218 14.66 3.66 10.07
C ARG A 218 15.49 3.33 8.86
N TYR A 219 15.08 2.33 8.08
CA TYR A 219 15.84 1.86 6.94
C TYR A 219 15.21 2.28 5.61
N ILE A 220 16.08 2.65 4.70
CA ILE A 220 15.78 2.90 3.29
C ILE A 220 16.55 1.86 2.49
N VAL A 221 15.85 1.09 1.68
CA VAL A 221 16.48 0.09 0.83
C VAL A 221 16.37 0.53 -0.63
N SER A 222 17.48 0.52 -1.35
CA SER A 222 17.52 0.78 -2.78
C SER A 222 17.92 -0.46 -3.56
N GLY A 223 17.22 -0.71 -4.66
CA GLY A 223 17.57 -1.70 -5.67
C GLY A 223 18.03 -1.01 -6.95
N GLY A 224 19.09 -1.52 -7.54
CA GLY A 224 19.71 -0.90 -8.70
C GLY A 224 19.94 -1.86 -9.86
N ARG A 225 20.42 -1.27 -10.96
CA ARG A 225 20.80 -2.02 -12.16
C ARG A 225 22.06 -2.87 -11.96
N ASP A 226 22.81 -2.60 -10.91
CA ASP A 226 23.99 -3.37 -10.48
C ASP A 226 23.65 -4.68 -9.75
N SER A 227 22.40 -5.09 -9.75
CA SER A 227 21.90 -6.33 -9.11
C SER A 227 22.08 -6.38 -7.58
N LYS A 228 22.42 -5.27 -6.95
CA LYS A 228 22.68 -5.19 -5.51
C LYS A 228 21.56 -4.42 -4.80
N LEU A 229 21.26 -4.85 -3.59
CA LEU A 229 20.44 -4.09 -2.66
C LEU A 229 21.36 -3.32 -1.71
N ARG A 230 21.07 -2.05 -1.48
CA ARG A 230 21.79 -1.22 -0.51
C ARG A 230 20.83 -0.72 0.56
N VAL A 231 21.23 -0.90 1.79
CA VAL A 231 20.47 -0.48 2.96
C VAL A 231 21.14 0.76 3.55
N PHE A 232 20.35 1.81 3.73
CA PHE A 232 20.75 3.08 4.35
C PHE A 232 19.96 3.28 5.65
N ASP A 233 20.59 3.85 6.67
CA ASP A 233 19.89 4.30 7.86
C ASP A 233 19.52 5.78 7.71
N ALA A 234 18.20 6.07 7.75
CA ALA A 234 17.68 7.42 7.57
C ALA A 234 18.06 8.39 8.72
N ARG A 235 18.46 7.86 9.88
CA ARG A 235 18.81 8.62 11.10
C ARG A 235 20.30 8.98 11.13
N MET A 236 21.15 8.05 10.65
CA MET A 236 22.61 8.19 10.70
C MET A 236 23.18 9.08 9.59
N GLY A 237 22.32 9.64 8.74
CA GLY A 237 22.70 10.55 7.64
C GLY A 237 23.70 9.94 6.66
N ASN A 238 23.24 9.55 5.49
CA ASN A 238 24.06 9.16 4.31
C ASN A 238 24.97 7.92 4.45
N ALA A 239 24.95 7.20 5.57
CA ALA A 239 25.77 6.00 5.74
C ALA A 239 25.07 4.79 5.10
N GLU A 240 25.72 4.17 4.12
CA GLU A 240 25.36 2.85 3.63
C GLU A 240 25.68 1.83 4.74
N VAL A 241 24.64 1.22 5.31
CA VAL A 241 24.78 0.25 6.41
C VAL A 241 25.29 -1.08 5.88
N LYS A 242 24.67 -1.59 4.81
CA LYS A 242 25.03 -2.87 4.21
C LYS A 242 24.65 -2.95 2.75
N VAL A 243 25.47 -3.68 1.99
CA VAL A 243 25.17 -4.14 0.62
C VAL A 243 24.80 -5.61 0.69
N LEU A 244 23.65 -5.95 0.12
CA LEU A 244 23.13 -7.31 0.04
C LEU A 244 23.25 -7.80 -1.41
N PRO A 245 24.28 -8.59 -1.74
CA PRO A 245 24.39 -9.21 -3.06
C PRO A 245 23.54 -10.47 -3.15
N GLY A 246 23.09 -10.84 -4.34
CA GLY A 246 22.38 -12.12 -4.51
C GLY A 246 21.59 -12.24 -5.80
N HIS A 247 21.08 -11.12 -6.36
CA HIS A 247 20.49 -11.14 -7.70
C HIS A 247 21.57 -11.21 -8.79
N ARG A 248 21.18 -11.75 -9.95
CA ARG A 248 22.07 -11.86 -11.12
C ARG A 248 21.86 -10.74 -12.14
N ASP A 249 20.73 -10.05 -12.04
CA ASP A 249 20.36 -8.95 -12.94
C ASP A 249 19.71 -7.81 -12.12
N ALA A 250 19.34 -6.74 -12.81
CA ALA A 250 18.81 -5.51 -12.22
C ALA A 250 17.62 -5.76 -11.28
N VAL A 251 17.65 -5.14 -10.11
CA VAL A 251 16.56 -5.16 -9.13
C VAL A 251 15.57 -4.04 -9.48
N THR A 252 14.40 -4.43 -9.96
CA THR A 252 13.37 -3.52 -10.49
C THR A 252 12.33 -3.10 -9.48
N SER A 253 12.12 -3.91 -8.46
CA SER A 253 11.04 -3.69 -7.47
C SER A 253 11.44 -4.17 -6.09
N LEU A 254 10.95 -3.45 -5.09
CA LEU A 254 11.13 -3.75 -3.67
C LEU A 254 9.79 -3.60 -2.96
N ALA A 255 9.52 -4.49 -2.02
CA ALA A 255 8.38 -4.41 -1.13
C ALA A 255 8.80 -4.80 0.28
N ILE A 256 8.40 -4.02 1.27
CA ILE A 256 8.66 -4.29 2.68
C ILE A 256 7.31 -4.59 3.34
N ARG A 257 7.28 -5.65 4.14
CA ARG A 257 6.10 -6.00 4.92
C ARG A 257 5.90 -4.96 6.02
N ARG A 258 4.66 -4.53 6.22
CA ARG A 258 4.32 -3.60 7.29
C ARG A 258 4.68 -4.18 8.66
N ASP A 259 5.15 -3.31 9.55
CA ASP A 259 5.51 -3.61 10.95
C ASP A 259 6.46 -4.81 11.10
N SER A 260 7.27 -5.06 10.07
CA SER A 260 8.31 -6.09 10.09
C SER A 260 9.54 -5.66 9.27
N TYR A 261 10.62 -6.37 9.44
CA TYR A 261 11.85 -6.18 8.68
C TYR A 261 11.98 -7.15 7.49
N SER A 262 10.89 -7.82 7.10
CA SER A 262 10.87 -8.69 5.93
C SER A 262 10.83 -7.86 4.65
N LEU A 263 11.84 -8.02 3.80
CA LEU A 263 12.00 -7.36 2.52
C LEU A 263 11.88 -8.38 1.39
N PHE A 264 11.12 -8.02 0.36
CA PHE A 264 11.01 -8.78 -0.88
C PHE A 264 11.60 -7.96 -2.02
N SER A 265 12.38 -8.61 -2.88
CA SER A 265 12.98 -7.99 -4.05
C SER A 265 12.68 -8.76 -5.31
N GLY A 266 12.23 -8.07 -6.35
CA GLY A 266 12.01 -8.61 -7.68
C GLY A 266 13.07 -8.10 -8.66
N SER A 267 13.53 -8.96 -9.54
CA SER A 267 14.60 -8.67 -10.48
C SER A 267 14.29 -9.16 -11.89
N LEU A 268 15.00 -8.61 -12.86
CA LEU A 268 15.01 -9.09 -14.25
C LEU A 268 15.59 -10.50 -14.40
N ASP A 269 16.26 -11.04 -13.36
CA ASP A 269 16.70 -12.43 -13.30
C ASP A 269 15.55 -13.45 -13.12
N ARG A 270 14.28 -12.99 -13.16
CA ARG A 270 13.05 -13.79 -13.05
C ARG A 270 12.78 -14.36 -11.66
N CYS A 271 13.56 -13.96 -10.68
CA CYS A 271 13.45 -14.45 -9.32
C CYS A 271 12.89 -13.36 -8.39
N VAL A 272 12.19 -13.81 -7.38
CA VAL A 272 11.84 -13.00 -6.22
C VAL A 272 12.62 -13.51 -5.03
N LYS A 273 13.28 -12.62 -4.29
CA LYS A 273 14.08 -12.98 -3.12
C LYS A 273 13.52 -12.35 -1.85
N HIS A 274 13.59 -13.13 -0.79
CA HIS A 274 13.19 -12.74 0.55
C HIS A 274 14.43 -12.48 1.42
N TRP A 275 14.43 -11.39 2.14
CA TRP A 275 15.53 -10.92 2.99
C TRP A 275 14.99 -10.50 4.35
N ASP A 276 15.78 -10.68 5.37
CA ASP A 276 15.56 -10.11 6.69
C ASP A 276 16.49 -8.90 6.90
N LEU A 277 15.88 -7.74 7.16
CA LEU A 277 16.61 -6.51 7.46
C LEU A 277 17.04 -6.41 8.94
N SER A 278 16.53 -7.26 9.84
CA SER A 278 16.98 -7.30 11.24
C SER A 278 18.37 -7.91 11.33
N GLU A 279 18.57 -9.04 10.66
CA GLU A 279 19.85 -9.75 10.56
C GLU A 279 20.68 -9.30 9.36
N MET A 280 20.11 -8.46 8.49
CA MET A 280 20.70 -8.04 7.20
C MET A 280 21.13 -9.26 6.38
N GLY A 281 20.26 -10.26 6.28
CA GLY A 281 20.53 -11.57 5.69
C GLY A 281 19.59 -11.93 4.55
N TYR A 282 20.06 -12.86 3.72
CA TYR A 282 19.24 -13.53 2.71
C TYR A 282 18.51 -14.71 3.37
N LEU A 283 17.22 -14.88 3.09
CA LEU A 283 16.42 -15.99 3.57
C LEU A 283 16.20 -17.04 2.46
N GLU A 284 15.47 -16.67 1.42
CA GLU A 284 15.06 -17.63 0.39
C GLU A 284 14.88 -17.00 -1.00
N THR A 285 14.82 -17.84 -2.03
CA THR A 285 14.50 -17.42 -3.41
C THR A 285 13.26 -18.15 -3.91
N MET A 286 12.29 -17.36 -4.35
CA MET A 286 11.06 -17.84 -4.97
C MET A 286 11.20 -17.86 -6.48
N PHE A 287 11.01 -19.03 -7.07
CA PHE A 287 11.11 -19.26 -8.51
C PHE A 287 9.72 -19.44 -9.12
N GLY A 288 9.57 -19.00 -10.37
CA GLY A 288 8.32 -19.26 -11.09
C GLY A 288 8.11 -18.38 -12.30
N HIS A 289 8.39 -17.06 -12.23
CA HIS A 289 8.28 -16.19 -13.39
C HIS A 289 9.15 -16.66 -14.55
N GLN A 290 8.62 -16.50 -15.77
CA GLN A 290 9.33 -16.90 -16.99
C GLN A 290 10.14 -15.75 -17.58
N ASP A 291 9.84 -14.52 -17.15
CA ASP A 291 10.52 -13.30 -17.57
C ASP A 291 10.70 -12.34 -16.38
N GLY A 292 11.36 -11.20 -16.59
CA GLY A 292 11.71 -10.25 -15.55
C GLY A 292 10.52 -9.78 -14.71
N VAL A 293 10.74 -9.58 -13.42
CA VAL A 293 9.75 -9.02 -12.48
C VAL A 293 9.84 -7.50 -12.54
N ASN A 294 8.74 -6.80 -12.82
CA ASN A 294 8.71 -5.34 -12.94
C ASN A 294 8.23 -4.63 -11.68
N ALA A 295 7.24 -5.18 -11.00
CA ALA A 295 6.66 -4.56 -9.80
C ALA A 295 6.35 -5.61 -8.74
N MET A 296 6.39 -5.16 -7.48
CA MET A 296 6.04 -5.97 -6.32
C MET A 296 5.36 -5.10 -5.28
N ASP A 297 4.51 -5.73 -4.48
CA ASP A 297 3.92 -5.12 -3.30
C ASP A 297 3.67 -6.18 -2.21
N CYS A 298 3.70 -5.74 -0.96
CA CYS A 298 3.42 -6.56 0.20
C CYS A 298 2.74 -5.71 1.27
N TRP A 299 1.87 -6.32 2.07
CA TRP A 299 1.17 -5.65 3.17
C TRP A 299 1.41 -6.38 4.50
N ASN A 300 0.37 -6.69 5.26
CA ASN A 300 0.49 -7.30 6.59
C ASN A 300 0.84 -8.80 6.54
N LYS A 301 0.26 -9.55 5.60
CA LYS A 301 0.51 -11.00 5.49
C LYS A 301 1.83 -11.27 4.76
N GLU A 302 2.46 -12.38 5.07
CA GLU A 302 3.60 -12.93 4.30
C GLU A 302 3.14 -13.48 2.95
N LYS A 303 2.54 -12.58 2.17
CA LYS A 303 1.94 -12.88 0.88
C LYS A 303 2.26 -11.79 -0.12
N PRO A 304 3.54 -11.66 -0.52
CA PRO A 304 3.90 -10.69 -1.52
C PRO A 304 3.25 -11.02 -2.86
N ILE A 305 2.96 -9.97 -3.64
CA ILE A 305 2.51 -10.07 -5.03
C ILE A 305 3.59 -9.54 -5.95
N SER A 306 3.75 -10.15 -7.11
CA SER A 306 4.72 -9.74 -8.12
C SER A 306 4.10 -9.71 -9.51
N ALA A 307 4.44 -8.71 -10.29
CA ALA A 307 4.04 -8.54 -11.69
C ALA A 307 5.27 -8.67 -12.60
N SER A 308 5.09 -9.30 -13.76
CA SER A 308 6.19 -9.64 -14.64
C SER A 308 5.90 -9.29 -16.10
N VAL A 309 6.98 -9.22 -16.88
CA VAL A 309 6.97 -9.12 -18.34
C VAL A 309 6.31 -10.34 -18.99
N ASP A 310 6.27 -11.49 -18.30
CA ASP A 310 5.61 -12.72 -18.76
C ASP A 310 4.07 -12.61 -18.86
N ARG A 311 3.50 -11.42 -18.73
CA ARG A 311 2.06 -11.11 -18.77
C ARG A 311 1.26 -11.75 -17.64
N THR A 312 1.94 -12.19 -16.58
CA THR A 312 1.33 -12.75 -15.38
C THR A 312 1.69 -11.92 -14.16
N TRP A 313 0.84 -11.99 -13.18
CA TRP A 313 1.21 -11.64 -11.84
C TRP A 313 1.01 -12.85 -10.92
N ARG A 314 1.75 -12.89 -9.82
CA ARG A 314 1.76 -14.00 -8.89
C ARG A 314 1.57 -13.51 -7.47
N SER A 315 0.81 -14.29 -6.71
CA SER A 315 0.67 -14.14 -5.27
C SER A 315 1.43 -15.30 -4.62
N TRP A 316 2.42 -14.98 -3.82
CA TRP A 316 3.31 -15.95 -3.19
C TRP A 316 2.84 -16.23 -1.77
N LYS A 317 2.75 -17.48 -1.40
CA LYS A 317 2.48 -17.94 -0.06
C LYS A 317 3.75 -18.54 0.49
N ILE A 318 4.47 -17.79 1.32
CA ILE A 318 5.79 -18.17 1.81
C ILE A 318 5.71 -19.42 2.68
N ILE A 319 4.78 -19.45 3.63
CA ILE A 319 4.60 -20.56 4.57
C ILE A 319 4.30 -21.89 3.83
N ASP A 320 3.53 -21.83 2.75
CA ASP A 320 3.13 -23.02 1.98
C ASP A 320 4.11 -23.32 0.83
N GLU A 321 5.18 -22.54 0.65
CA GLU A 321 6.13 -22.61 -0.47
C GLU A 321 5.42 -22.69 -1.85
N SER A 322 4.27 -22.05 -1.97
CA SER A 322 3.38 -22.13 -3.12
C SER A 322 3.03 -20.75 -3.67
N HIS A 323 2.53 -20.71 -4.90
CA HIS A 323 2.09 -19.46 -5.50
C HIS A 323 0.86 -19.65 -6.39
N LEU A 324 0.05 -18.59 -6.47
CA LEU A 324 -1.06 -18.51 -7.39
C LEU A 324 -0.65 -17.68 -8.61
N VAL A 325 -1.01 -18.14 -9.80
CA VAL A 325 -0.71 -17.48 -11.08
C VAL A 325 -1.99 -16.93 -11.69
N PHE A 326 -1.97 -15.66 -12.05
CA PHE A 326 -3.10 -14.96 -12.63
C PHE A 326 -2.72 -14.38 -14.00
N ARG A 327 -3.69 -14.43 -14.94
CA ARG A 327 -3.52 -13.98 -16.32
C ARG A 327 -4.71 -13.15 -16.74
N GLY A 328 -4.45 -12.00 -17.38
CA GLY A 328 -5.52 -11.11 -17.85
C GLY A 328 -5.02 -10.02 -18.78
N HIS A 329 -3.78 -9.61 -18.62
CA HIS A 329 -3.12 -8.65 -19.50
C HIS A 329 -2.66 -9.28 -20.81
N LYS A 330 -2.73 -8.50 -21.90
CA LYS A 330 -2.27 -8.91 -23.23
C LYS A 330 -0.77 -8.65 -23.42
N SER A 331 -0.21 -7.72 -22.69
CA SER A 331 1.20 -7.34 -22.71
C SER A 331 1.82 -7.43 -21.32
N SER A 332 3.05 -6.94 -21.16
CA SER A 332 3.78 -6.85 -19.89
C SER A 332 2.95 -6.16 -18.80
N VAL A 333 3.01 -6.69 -17.59
CA VAL A 333 2.44 -6.05 -16.40
C VAL A 333 3.56 -5.25 -15.73
N ASP A 334 3.42 -3.93 -15.70
CA ASP A 334 4.48 -3.03 -15.26
C ASP A 334 4.26 -2.47 -13.85
N ALA A 335 3.02 -2.49 -13.37
CA ALA A 335 2.66 -2.00 -12.04
C ALA A 335 1.62 -2.91 -11.38
N VAL A 336 1.78 -3.13 -10.09
CA VAL A 336 0.84 -3.88 -9.24
C VAL A 336 0.84 -3.28 -7.84
N GLN A 337 -0.34 -3.13 -7.24
CA GLN A 337 -0.50 -2.62 -5.88
C GLN A 337 -1.67 -3.31 -5.17
N LEU A 338 -1.48 -3.63 -3.90
CA LEU A 338 -2.51 -4.13 -3.01
C LEU A 338 -3.43 -2.98 -2.56
N LEU A 339 -4.73 -3.16 -2.65
CA LEU A 339 -5.73 -2.30 -2.01
C LEU A 339 -6.05 -2.82 -0.61
N THR A 340 -6.42 -4.08 -0.54
CA THR A 340 -6.68 -4.81 0.70
C THR A 340 -5.84 -6.08 0.74
N GLU A 341 -5.95 -6.88 1.77
CA GLU A 341 -5.24 -8.17 1.84
C GLU A 341 -5.69 -9.18 0.76
N GLU A 342 -6.87 -8.97 0.17
CA GLU A 342 -7.47 -9.87 -0.81
C GLU A 342 -7.65 -9.24 -2.19
N SER A 343 -7.65 -7.91 -2.29
CA SER A 343 -7.86 -7.18 -3.55
C SER A 343 -6.66 -6.34 -3.93
N PHE A 344 -6.40 -6.26 -5.23
CA PHE A 344 -5.27 -5.51 -5.78
C PHE A 344 -5.56 -5.02 -7.19
N ILE A 345 -4.78 -4.04 -7.62
CA ILE A 345 -4.86 -3.43 -8.95
C ILE A 345 -3.57 -3.72 -9.70
N SER A 346 -3.71 -4.00 -11.00
CA SER A 346 -2.58 -4.16 -11.92
C SER A 346 -2.75 -3.27 -13.14
N GLY A 347 -1.63 -2.80 -13.67
CA GLY A 347 -1.55 -2.04 -14.91
C GLY A 347 -0.41 -2.51 -15.79
N GLY A 348 -0.58 -2.39 -17.09
CA GLY A 348 0.39 -2.91 -18.04
C GLY A 348 0.57 -2.03 -19.27
N GLN A 349 1.45 -2.50 -20.16
CA GLN A 349 1.75 -1.86 -21.44
C GLN A 349 0.59 -1.91 -22.45
N ASP A 350 -0.41 -2.75 -22.18
CA ASP A 350 -1.65 -2.80 -22.95
C ASP A 350 -2.63 -1.64 -22.64
N GLY A 351 -2.22 -0.72 -21.75
CA GLY A 351 -3.06 0.39 -21.31
C GLY A 351 -4.25 -0.04 -20.46
N MET A 352 -4.32 -1.31 -20.07
CA MET A 352 -5.39 -1.84 -19.22
C MET A 352 -5.07 -1.60 -17.75
N LEU A 353 -6.12 -1.25 -17.01
CA LEU A 353 -6.12 -1.25 -15.56
C LEU A 353 -7.13 -2.32 -15.10
N CYS A 354 -6.69 -3.25 -14.28
CA CYS A 354 -7.50 -4.38 -13.84
C CYS A 354 -7.58 -4.43 -12.32
N LEU A 355 -8.80 -4.63 -11.80
CA LEU A 355 -9.07 -4.89 -10.40
C LEU A 355 -9.25 -6.40 -10.20
N TRP A 356 -8.59 -6.94 -9.19
CA TRP A 356 -8.55 -8.38 -8.92
C TRP A 356 -8.96 -8.67 -7.48
N LYS A 357 -9.39 -9.91 -7.28
CA LYS A 357 -9.54 -10.52 -5.97
C LYS A 357 -8.80 -11.86 -5.97
N ASP A 358 -8.08 -12.14 -4.90
CA ASP A 358 -7.25 -13.34 -4.75
C ASP A 358 -8.03 -14.66 -4.92
N THR A 359 -9.31 -14.65 -4.62
CA THR A 359 -10.20 -15.82 -4.78
C THR A 359 -10.61 -16.10 -6.23
N GLN A 360 -10.37 -15.17 -7.18
CA GLN A 360 -10.84 -15.28 -8.55
C GLN A 360 -9.69 -15.19 -9.56
N LYS A 361 -9.62 -16.15 -10.48
CA LYS A 361 -8.57 -16.18 -11.53
C LYS A 361 -8.74 -15.14 -12.64
N LYS A 362 -9.92 -14.52 -12.75
CA LYS A 362 -10.22 -13.46 -13.73
C LYS A 362 -10.34 -12.12 -13.02
N PRO A 363 -10.03 -11.00 -13.71
CA PRO A 363 -10.25 -9.68 -13.13
C PRO A 363 -11.73 -9.47 -12.81
N ILE A 364 -12.00 -8.78 -11.71
CA ILE A 364 -13.35 -8.42 -11.26
C ILE A 364 -13.89 -7.29 -12.12
N ALA A 365 -13.05 -6.28 -12.38
CA ALA A 365 -13.32 -5.16 -13.24
C ALA A 365 -12.07 -4.82 -14.05
N SER A 366 -12.24 -4.30 -15.25
CA SER A 366 -11.14 -3.87 -16.10
C SER A 366 -11.54 -2.65 -16.93
N VAL A 367 -10.63 -1.69 -17.01
CA VAL A 367 -10.77 -0.50 -17.86
C VAL A 367 -9.73 -0.59 -18.97
N LEU A 368 -10.21 -0.57 -20.20
CA LEU A 368 -9.36 -0.53 -21.39
C LEU A 368 -8.93 0.90 -21.65
N ASN A 369 -7.69 1.09 -22.10
CA ASN A 369 -7.16 2.43 -22.43
C ASN A 369 -7.33 3.42 -21.27
N ALA A 370 -6.96 3.00 -20.07
CA ALA A 370 -7.12 3.77 -18.84
C ALA A 370 -6.52 5.18 -18.92
N HIS A 371 -5.49 5.38 -19.73
CA HIS A 371 -4.84 6.67 -20.01
C HIS A 371 -5.04 7.16 -21.46
N GLY A 372 -6.08 6.65 -22.14
CA GLY A 372 -6.35 7.01 -23.54
C GLY A 372 -5.37 6.38 -24.52
N MET A 373 -5.39 6.89 -25.75
CA MET A 373 -4.54 6.42 -26.84
C MET A 373 -3.60 7.53 -27.30
N GLU A 374 -2.40 7.15 -27.70
CA GLU A 374 -1.46 8.02 -28.38
C GLU A 374 -1.97 8.35 -29.80
N SER A 375 -1.43 9.40 -30.42
CA SER A 375 -1.71 9.74 -31.83
C SER A 375 -1.36 8.63 -32.83
N SER A 376 -0.50 7.70 -32.44
CA SER A 376 -0.14 6.48 -33.19
C SER A 376 -1.22 5.38 -33.16
N GLY A 377 -2.28 5.54 -32.35
CA GLY A 377 -3.33 4.53 -32.14
C GLY A 377 -2.96 3.44 -31.11
N ASN A 378 -1.80 3.54 -30.48
CA ASN A 378 -1.40 2.64 -29.40
C ASN A 378 -1.94 3.15 -28.06
N PRO A 379 -2.32 2.25 -27.14
CA PRO A 379 -2.74 2.65 -25.79
C PRO A 379 -1.54 3.22 -25.01
N ASN A 380 -1.80 4.24 -24.21
CA ASN A 380 -0.79 4.76 -23.28
C ASN A 380 -0.53 3.76 -22.16
N TRP A 381 0.73 3.47 -21.89
CA TRP A 381 1.14 2.49 -20.91
C TRP A 381 0.83 2.94 -19.49
N VAL A 382 0.30 2.05 -18.67
CA VAL A 382 0.18 2.28 -17.22
C VAL A 382 1.52 1.92 -16.59
N SER A 383 2.37 2.93 -16.36
CA SER A 383 3.75 2.74 -15.89
C SER A 383 3.87 2.61 -14.37
N SER A 384 2.94 3.21 -13.65
CA SER A 384 2.95 3.24 -12.19
C SER A 384 1.54 3.23 -11.62
N ILE A 385 1.38 2.57 -10.50
CA ILE A 385 0.15 2.53 -9.70
C ILE A 385 0.53 2.76 -8.25
N ALA A 386 -0.29 3.48 -7.52
CA ALA A 386 -0.24 3.59 -6.07
C ALA A 386 -1.65 3.43 -5.50
N SER A 387 -1.77 2.92 -4.31
CA SER A 387 -3.04 2.75 -3.61
C SER A 387 -2.92 3.15 -2.14
N ILE A 388 -4.00 3.66 -1.58
CA ILE A 388 -4.13 3.76 -0.13
C ILE A 388 -4.50 2.37 0.37
N LYS A 389 -3.71 1.85 1.30
CA LYS A 389 -3.96 0.51 1.85
C LYS A 389 -5.23 0.50 2.69
N MET A 390 -6.02 -0.56 2.56
CA MET A 390 -7.33 -0.72 3.21
C MET A 390 -8.31 0.40 2.83
N SER A 391 -8.34 0.77 1.54
CA SER A 391 -9.29 1.74 1.00
C SER A 391 -9.76 1.36 -0.41
N ASP A 392 -10.66 2.16 -0.94
CA ASP A 392 -11.18 2.09 -2.29
C ASP A 392 -10.47 3.03 -3.29
N MET A 393 -9.42 3.73 -2.85
CA MET A 393 -8.73 4.74 -3.65
C MET A 393 -7.41 4.23 -4.21
N ALA A 394 -7.23 4.41 -5.52
CA ALA A 394 -5.98 4.16 -6.22
C ALA A 394 -5.65 5.29 -7.19
N ALA A 395 -4.38 5.41 -7.53
CA ALA A 395 -3.89 6.34 -8.54
C ALA A 395 -3.05 5.61 -9.58
N SER A 396 -3.16 6.01 -10.84
CA SER A 396 -2.33 5.50 -11.93
C SER A 396 -1.60 6.62 -12.65
N GLY A 397 -0.41 6.33 -13.13
CA GLY A 397 0.43 7.24 -13.90
C GLY A 397 0.87 6.63 -15.22
N SER A 398 1.04 7.50 -16.21
CA SER A 398 1.40 7.15 -17.57
C SER A 398 2.32 8.20 -18.20
N ASN A 399 2.53 8.08 -19.50
CA ASN A 399 3.23 9.05 -20.35
C ASN A 399 2.34 10.20 -20.86
N ASP A 400 1.02 10.17 -20.61
CA ASP A 400 0.07 11.19 -21.04
C ASP A 400 0.16 12.51 -20.26
N GLY A 401 0.97 12.53 -19.20
CA GLY A 401 1.15 13.72 -18.35
C GLY A 401 0.01 13.93 -17.36
N TYR A 402 -0.73 12.87 -17.02
CA TYR A 402 -1.79 12.89 -16.02
C TYR A 402 -1.58 11.80 -14.97
N VAL A 403 -1.91 12.11 -13.73
CA VAL A 403 -2.16 11.15 -12.67
C VAL A 403 -3.69 11.02 -12.55
N ARG A 404 -4.20 9.83 -12.75
CA ARG A 404 -5.64 9.54 -12.66
C ARG A 404 -5.95 8.86 -11.35
N ILE A 405 -7.00 9.32 -10.70
CA ILE A 405 -7.49 8.79 -9.43
C ILE A 405 -8.71 7.93 -9.72
N TRP A 406 -8.73 6.76 -9.11
CA TRP A 406 -9.71 5.72 -9.37
C TRP A 406 -10.43 5.32 -8.09
N ASN A 407 -11.73 5.12 -8.21
CA ASN A 407 -12.54 4.38 -7.26
C ASN A 407 -12.47 2.89 -7.62
N ALA A 408 -11.85 2.09 -6.76
CA ALA A 408 -11.65 0.66 -6.96
C ALA A 408 -12.41 -0.12 -5.89
N ASN A 409 -13.69 -0.37 -6.14
CA ASN A 409 -14.54 -1.08 -5.19
C ASN A 409 -14.66 -2.55 -5.56
N ALA A 410 -13.98 -3.42 -4.79
CA ALA A 410 -14.00 -4.86 -5.01
C ALA A 410 -15.35 -5.51 -4.64
N LEU A 411 -16.16 -4.87 -3.78
CA LEU A 411 -17.50 -5.35 -3.41
C LEU A 411 -18.50 -5.09 -4.54
N ASN A 412 -18.51 -3.87 -5.05
CA ASN A 412 -19.40 -3.46 -6.14
C ASN A 412 -18.87 -3.86 -7.52
N ARG A 413 -17.67 -4.44 -7.60
CA ARG A 413 -17.02 -4.84 -8.85
C ARG A 413 -16.87 -3.67 -9.82
N SER A 414 -16.65 -2.47 -9.32
CA SER A 414 -16.48 -1.26 -10.12
C SER A 414 -15.03 -0.76 -10.06
N LEU A 415 -14.60 -0.20 -11.18
CA LEU A 415 -13.34 0.51 -11.31
C LEU A 415 -13.62 1.73 -12.18
N GLU A 416 -13.73 2.91 -11.56
CA GLU A 416 -14.17 4.13 -12.19
C GLU A 416 -13.15 5.24 -11.98
N GLN A 417 -12.91 6.05 -13.01
CA GLN A 417 -12.09 7.23 -12.89
C GLN A 417 -12.89 8.33 -12.20
N VAL A 418 -12.34 8.88 -11.12
CA VAL A 418 -12.99 9.95 -10.35
C VAL A 418 -12.40 11.31 -10.69
N ALA A 419 -11.07 11.43 -10.78
CA ALA A 419 -10.39 12.68 -11.07
C ALA A 419 -9.14 12.46 -11.92
N ALA A 420 -8.68 13.52 -12.61
CA ALA A 420 -7.46 13.50 -13.40
C ALA A 420 -6.61 14.75 -13.12
N VAL A 421 -5.47 14.58 -12.54
CA VAL A 421 -4.56 15.66 -12.17
C VAL A 421 -3.43 15.78 -13.19
N LYS A 422 -3.28 16.96 -13.79
CA LYS A 422 -2.23 17.20 -14.78
C LYS A 422 -0.86 17.26 -14.12
N VAL A 423 0.08 16.44 -14.57
CA VAL A 423 1.47 16.41 -14.11
C VAL A 423 2.39 16.34 -15.32
N GLU A 424 3.31 17.31 -15.46
CA GLU A 424 4.18 17.36 -16.63
C GLU A 424 5.26 16.27 -16.58
N GLY A 425 5.33 15.45 -17.63
CA GLY A 425 6.36 14.43 -17.81
C GLY A 425 5.85 13.01 -17.75
N PHE A 426 6.78 12.07 -17.89
CA PHE A 426 6.52 10.65 -17.75
C PHE A 426 6.40 10.30 -16.27
N VAL A 427 5.27 9.79 -15.83
CA VAL A 427 5.04 9.42 -14.43
C VAL A 427 5.60 8.00 -14.20
N ASN A 428 6.84 7.91 -13.75
CA ASN A 428 7.55 6.65 -13.58
C ASN A 428 7.20 5.92 -12.26
N SER A 429 6.85 6.66 -11.24
CA SER A 429 6.52 6.12 -9.92
C SER A 429 5.52 7.01 -9.21
N LEU A 430 4.64 6.38 -8.46
CA LEU A 430 3.64 7.03 -7.62
C LEU A 430 3.75 6.51 -6.19
N ALA A 431 3.49 7.38 -5.23
CA ALA A 431 3.21 7.01 -3.85
C ALA A 431 1.95 7.77 -3.42
N LEU A 432 1.05 7.08 -2.74
CA LEU A 432 -0.25 7.60 -2.33
C LEU A 432 -0.45 7.35 -0.84
N SER A 433 -0.86 8.38 -0.12
CA SER A 433 -1.28 8.29 1.27
C SER A 433 -2.65 8.94 1.46
N SER A 434 -3.15 8.96 2.68
CA SER A 434 -4.43 9.59 3.00
C SER A 434 -4.46 11.11 2.72
N ARG A 435 -3.30 11.78 2.77
CA ARG A 435 -3.18 13.24 2.61
C ARG A 435 -2.40 13.67 1.38
N LEU A 436 -1.58 12.78 0.82
CA LEU A 436 -0.58 13.14 -0.19
C LEU A 436 -0.63 12.22 -1.39
N VAL A 437 -0.52 12.82 -2.56
CA VAL A 437 -0.23 12.14 -3.83
C VAL A 437 1.16 12.61 -4.28
N VAL A 438 2.11 11.69 -4.39
CA VAL A 438 3.48 11.99 -4.79
C VAL A 438 3.79 11.30 -6.11
N ALA A 439 4.23 12.08 -7.11
CA ALA A 439 4.59 11.60 -8.43
C ALA A 439 6.07 11.85 -8.73
N GLY A 440 6.78 10.81 -9.08
CA GLY A 440 8.13 10.87 -9.61
C GLY A 440 8.09 10.99 -11.12
N THR A 441 8.46 12.17 -11.65
CA THR A 441 8.39 12.44 -13.09
C THR A 441 9.76 12.50 -13.75
N GLY A 442 9.79 12.09 -15.00
CA GLY A 442 11.01 12.08 -15.78
C GLY A 442 10.77 12.40 -17.26
N ARG A 443 11.84 12.55 -17.99
CA ARG A 443 11.83 12.67 -19.45
C ARG A 443 11.72 11.33 -20.15
N GLU A 444 12.11 10.26 -19.47
CA GLU A 444 12.26 8.92 -20.00
C GLU A 444 11.57 7.91 -19.10
N HIS A 445 11.20 6.77 -19.67
CA HIS A 445 10.73 5.63 -18.90
C HIS A 445 11.80 5.11 -17.93
N ARG A 446 11.37 4.55 -16.78
CA ARG A 446 12.27 4.08 -15.72
C ARG A 446 13.28 3.01 -16.18
N LEU A 447 12.88 2.11 -17.06
CA LEU A 447 13.71 0.97 -17.49
C LEU A 447 14.58 1.25 -18.73
N GLY A 448 14.32 2.32 -19.51
CA GLY A 448 15.06 2.56 -20.75
C GLY A 448 14.91 3.95 -21.31
N ARG A 449 15.58 4.20 -22.47
CA ARG A 449 15.60 5.49 -23.16
C ARG A 449 14.92 5.47 -24.53
N TRP A 450 14.15 4.45 -24.83
CA TRP A 450 13.46 4.31 -26.11
C TRP A 450 12.36 5.34 -26.32
N TRP A 451 11.88 5.95 -25.26
CA TRP A 451 10.86 6.99 -25.30
C TRP A 451 11.33 8.19 -24.48
N CYS A 452 11.48 9.33 -25.13
CA CYS A 452 11.97 10.55 -24.49
C CYS A 452 11.05 11.73 -24.81
N MET A 453 10.50 12.34 -23.77
CA MET A 453 9.65 13.53 -23.86
C MET A 453 10.51 14.78 -23.81
N LYS A 454 10.59 15.51 -24.94
CA LYS A 454 11.37 16.75 -25.04
C LYS A 454 10.67 17.87 -24.25
N GLY A 455 11.43 18.67 -23.51
CA GLY A 455 10.93 19.86 -22.80
C GLY A 455 10.58 19.65 -21.33
N ASN A 456 10.37 18.42 -20.87
CA ASN A 456 10.03 18.16 -19.48
C ASN A 456 11.27 18.14 -18.58
N LYS A 457 11.08 18.49 -17.31
CA LYS A 457 12.12 18.45 -16.27
C LYS A 457 11.89 17.24 -15.36
N ASN A 458 12.98 16.69 -14.83
CA ASN A 458 12.91 15.62 -13.83
C ASN A 458 12.56 16.23 -12.48
N LYS A 459 11.40 15.91 -11.95
CA LYS A 459 10.85 16.52 -10.73
C LYS A 459 10.12 15.48 -9.87
N VAL A 460 10.14 15.68 -8.57
CA VAL A 460 9.16 15.10 -7.66
C VAL A 460 8.02 16.10 -7.53
N VAL A 461 6.81 15.68 -7.79
CA VAL A 461 5.60 16.49 -7.64
C VAL A 461 4.83 15.98 -6.44
N VAL A 462 4.66 16.83 -5.44
CA VAL A 462 3.88 16.54 -4.24
C VAL A 462 2.59 17.34 -4.31
N MET A 463 1.47 16.67 -4.18
CA MET A 463 0.13 17.22 -4.23
C MET A 463 -0.57 16.86 -2.92
N ARG A 464 -1.21 17.84 -2.28
CA ARG A 464 -1.98 17.62 -1.04
C ARG A 464 -3.44 17.45 -1.38
N LEU A 465 -4.03 16.35 -0.93
CA LEU A 465 -5.47 16.15 -1.04
C LEU A 465 -6.20 17.20 -0.19
N PRO A 466 -7.37 17.68 -0.65
CA PRO A 466 -8.20 18.60 0.12
C PRO A 466 -8.60 18.00 1.48
N GLU A 467 -8.80 18.83 2.48
CA GLU A 467 -9.17 18.40 3.84
C GLU A 467 -10.51 17.66 3.87
N GLU A 468 -11.44 18.06 3.03
CA GLU A 468 -12.75 17.41 2.89
C GLU A 468 -12.64 15.95 2.39
N VAL A 469 -11.56 15.62 1.67
CA VAL A 469 -11.28 14.24 1.25
C VAL A 469 -10.60 13.45 2.34
N THR A 470 -9.74 14.10 3.13
CA THR A 470 -8.95 13.43 4.17
C THR A 470 -9.75 13.10 5.43
N ASN A 471 -10.78 13.92 5.74
CA ASN A 471 -11.69 13.76 6.86
C ASN A 471 -13.16 13.75 6.39
N PRO A 472 -13.63 12.68 5.74
CA PRO A 472 -15.00 12.63 5.23
C PRO A 472 -16.09 12.57 6.32
N GLU A 473 -15.71 12.41 7.59
CA GLU A 473 -16.65 12.26 8.71
C GLU A 473 -17.25 13.61 9.18
N SER A 474 -16.68 14.76 8.79
CA SER A 474 -17.21 16.08 9.15
C SER A 474 -18.44 16.50 8.32
N GLU A 475 -18.67 15.86 7.15
CA GLU A 475 -19.82 16.20 6.29
C GLU A 475 -21.09 15.43 6.67
N ASP A 476 -20.98 14.26 7.33
CA ASP A 476 -22.15 13.47 7.74
C ASP A 476 -22.81 14.04 9.02
N GLU A 477 -22.11 14.87 9.80
CA GLU A 477 -22.68 15.54 10.98
C GLU A 477 -23.46 16.82 10.60
N GLU A 478 -23.03 17.60 9.60
CA GLU A 478 -23.74 18.79 9.14
C GLU A 478 -25.04 18.48 8.35
N SER A 479 -25.12 17.33 7.68
CA SER A 479 -26.32 16.95 6.89
C SER A 479 -27.48 16.39 7.72
N SER A 480 -27.26 16.06 9.01
CA SER A 480 -28.31 15.59 9.92
C SER A 480 -29.02 16.72 10.67
N GLU A 481 -28.48 17.95 10.68
CA GLU A 481 -29.09 19.08 11.36
C GLU A 481 -30.04 19.93 10.46
N GLU A 482 -29.91 19.86 9.15
CA GLU A 482 -30.82 20.63 8.24
C GLU A 482 -32.18 19.93 7.94
N GLY A 483 -32.42 18.74 8.49
CA GLY A 483 -33.60 17.89 8.17
C GLY A 483 -34.81 18.04 9.12
N GLU A 484 -34.74 18.75 10.24
CA GLU A 484 -35.79 18.78 11.26
C GLU A 484 -36.59 20.09 11.40
N GLU A 485 -36.35 21.11 10.62
CA GLU A 485 -37.22 22.30 10.60
C GLU A 485 -38.17 22.30 9.42
N GLY A 486 -39.36 21.73 9.60
CA GLY A 486 -40.43 21.93 8.63
C GLY A 486 -41.54 20.89 8.59
N SER A 487 -42.18 20.56 9.69
CA SER A 487 -43.49 19.92 9.65
C SER A 487 -44.42 20.54 10.68
N GLY A 488 -44.84 21.73 10.41
CA GLY A 488 -45.97 22.40 11.07
C GLY A 488 -47.28 21.77 10.67
N ASN A 489 -47.97 21.33 11.64
CA ASN A 489 -49.32 20.91 11.80
C ASN A 489 -50.36 21.73 11.00
N GLU A 490 -51.10 21.11 10.06
CA GLU A 490 -52.43 21.56 9.71
C GLU A 490 -53.41 20.39 9.63
N ASN A 491 -54.21 20.29 10.67
CA ASN A 491 -55.45 19.53 10.76
C ASN A 491 -56.50 20.19 9.91
N SER A 492 -57.10 19.51 8.92
CA SER A 492 -58.49 19.75 8.53
C SER A 492 -59.14 18.49 7.99
N SER A 493 -60.12 18.07 8.73
CA SER A 493 -61.16 17.08 8.45
C SER A 493 -61.95 17.44 7.15
N SER A 494 -62.23 16.42 6.30
CA SER A 494 -63.55 16.32 5.65
C SER A 494 -63.74 14.92 5.09
N GLU A 495 -64.85 14.34 5.52
CA GLU A 495 -65.49 13.14 5.06
C GLU A 495 -65.95 13.28 3.62
N GLY A 496 -66.03 12.17 2.89
CA GLY A 496 -66.64 12.14 1.54
C GLY A 496 -66.58 10.72 0.96
N GLU A 497 -67.66 10.00 1.17
CA GLU A 497 -68.01 8.71 0.55
C GLU A 497 -68.15 8.85 -0.99
N GLY A 498 -67.90 7.78 -1.73
CA GLY A 498 -68.23 7.69 -3.16
C GLY A 498 -67.77 6.39 -3.79
N GLU A 499 -68.65 5.42 -3.82
CA GLU A 499 -68.63 4.20 -4.63
C GLU A 499 -68.66 4.51 -6.14
N SER A 500 -68.04 3.65 -6.97
CA SER A 500 -68.65 2.94 -8.12
C SER A 500 -67.58 2.33 -9.02
N GLU A 501 -67.60 1.04 -9.12
CA GLU A 501 -67.88 0.16 -10.28
C GLU A 501 -67.19 0.46 -11.60
N GLY A 502 -66.46 -0.52 -12.08
CA GLY A 502 -66.71 -1.27 -13.32
C GLY A 502 -65.94 -0.83 -14.58
N SER A 503 -65.12 -1.66 -15.08
CA SER A 503 -65.36 -2.47 -16.29
C SER A 503 -64.09 -2.93 -16.94
N GLU A 504 -64.12 -4.19 -17.27
CA GLU A 504 -63.19 -4.96 -18.09
C GLU A 504 -63.16 -4.44 -19.54
N SER A 505 -62.03 -4.56 -20.25
CA SER A 505 -62.07 -4.98 -21.64
C SER A 505 -60.72 -5.60 -22.08
N TYR A 506 -60.85 -6.79 -22.57
CA TYR A 506 -59.90 -7.61 -23.34
C TYR A 506 -59.60 -6.94 -24.71
N GLY A 507 -58.45 -7.26 -25.23
CA GLY A 507 -58.09 -6.98 -26.62
C GLY A 507 -56.81 -7.69 -26.98
N GLU A 508 -56.96 -8.85 -27.61
CA GLU A 508 -55.98 -9.71 -28.25
C GLU A 508 -55.48 -9.08 -29.59
N ASP A 509 -54.34 -9.71 -30.03
CA ASP A 509 -53.94 -9.98 -31.42
C ASP A 509 -52.88 -9.06 -32.05
N GLU A 510 -51.96 -9.67 -32.47
CA GLU A 510 -51.34 -10.35 -33.66
C GLU A 510 -50.05 -9.70 -34.15
N SER A 511 -49.06 -10.56 -34.15
CA SER A 511 -48.04 -10.90 -35.16
C SER A 511 -47.87 -9.94 -36.37
N VAL A 512 -46.60 -9.77 -36.83
CA VAL A 512 -46.06 -10.21 -38.13
C VAL A 512 -44.64 -9.65 -38.36
N GLU A 513 -43.74 -10.53 -38.72
CA GLU A 513 -42.49 -10.51 -39.46
C GLU A 513 -42.13 -9.26 -40.30
N SER A 514 -40.88 -8.91 -40.26
CA SER A 514 -39.87 -9.01 -41.34
C SER A 514 -38.52 -8.48 -40.92
#